data_4dd920cd693c0c020800685b08461378
#
_entry.id   4dd920cd693c0c020800685b08461378
#
_cell.length_a   1.000
_cell.length_b   1.000
_cell.length_c   1.000
_cell.angle_alpha   90.00
_cell.angle_beta   90.00
_cell.angle_gamma   90.00
#
_symmetry.space_group_name_H-M   'P 1'
#
loop_
_entity.id
_entity.type
_entity.pdbx_description
1 polymer ?
#
loop_
_entity_poly.entity_id
_entity_poly.type
_entity_poly.pdbx_seq_one_letter_code
_entity_poly.pdbx_strand_id
1 'polypeptide(L)'
;MRYRVAVLTKCLAVTIVALVAVAGCGSAVADKQATSSRSAVAKGKQTAYPLAVESCGVTQTYDAPPQRAVTLTSTATETMLELGLGDRMVGTAYLKGRKIGPQYKSAYDKIPVLAAGQPSMEQLLAANPDFVYAGYGDGFSASTGHTRQQLQDLGIKTHLSPVGCTDEPKTLQDMPDELKTIGKIFNVNAAAEKAVKKFDATVDKVKDAVKGSDRPKVFLYNSGTDAPQTVGGWAYASVMIDAAGGRNILADEPLRWGKVSWEQVAAANPDIILIYDYLDPSVESKIATLKDIPALADTTAIKKGNFATISLSLAQPGPRSAEGVEQLAEQFHPDLYPKKK
;
A
#
# COMPACT_ATOMS: atom_id res chain seq x y z
N MET A 1 -47.86 -4.82 -50.42
CA MET A 1 -47.61 -4.02 -51.63
C MET A 1 -46.12 -4.03 -51.90
N ARG A 2 -45.79 -4.67 -52.99
CA ARG A 2 -44.47 -4.81 -53.58
C ARG A 2 -44.05 -3.48 -54.20
N TYR A 3 -42.78 -3.10 -54.18
CA TYR A 3 -42.01 -2.70 -55.37
C TYR A 3 -40.51 -2.83 -55.13
N ARG A 4 -39.96 -3.69 -55.97
CA ARG A 4 -38.53 -3.81 -56.33
C ARG A 4 -38.26 -2.80 -57.46
N VAL A 5 -36.99 -2.41 -57.65
CA VAL A 5 -36.22 -2.29 -58.92
C VAL A 5 -34.84 -1.74 -58.51
N ALA A 6 -33.72 -2.38 -58.49
CA ALA A 6 -32.91 -3.02 -59.53
C ALA A 6 -32.18 -2.02 -60.44
N VAL A 7 -30.85 -2.07 -60.41
CA VAL A 7 -29.86 -2.42 -61.49
C VAL A 7 -29.27 -1.23 -62.23
N LEU A 8 -28.00 -1.03 -62.40
CA LEU A 8 -26.91 -1.50 -63.26
C LEU A 8 -25.73 -0.51 -63.15
N THR A 9 -24.51 -0.91 -62.93
CA THR A 9 -23.44 -1.50 -63.75
C THR A 9 -22.60 -0.55 -64.61
N LYS A 10 -21.27 -0.81 -64.55
CA LYS A 10 -20.19 -0.62 -65.55
C LYS A 10 -19.44 0.71 -65.55
N CYS A 11 -18.19 0.86 -65.83
CA CYS A 11 -17.01 0.07 -66.22
C CYS A 11 -15.81 1.02 -66.12
N LEU A 12 -14.68 0.53 -65.75
CA LEU A 12 -13.47 0.21 -66.54
C LEU A 12 -12.66 1.38 -67.09
N ALA A 13 -11.40 1.46 -66.83
CA ALA A 13 -10.18 1.58 -67.63
C ALA A 13 -9.08 2.32 -66.81
N VAL A 14 -7.96 1.73 -66.42
CA VAL A 14 -6.73 1.35 -67.14
C VAL A 14 -6.04 2.54 -67.79
N THR A 15 -4.84 2.89 -67.35
CA THR A 15 -3.57 3.03 -68.09
C THR A 15 -2.55 3.82 -67.23
N ILE A 16 -1.41 3.26 -66.81
CA ILE A 16 -0.09 3.11 -67.41
C ILE A 16 0.81 4.37 -67.27
N VAL A 17 1.86 4.19 -66.47
CA VAL A 17 3.31 4.46 -66.61
C VAL A 17 3.78 5.87 -67.02
N ALA A 18 4.65 6.44 -66.17
CA ALA A 18 5.93 7.01 -66.62
C ALA A 18 6.91 7.17 -65.44
N LEU A 19 8.02 6.43 -65.52
CA LEU A 19 9.28 6.75 -64.80
C LEU A 19 9.89 8.00 -65.36
N VAL A 20 10.29 8.94 -64.47
CA VAL A 20 11.35 9.89 -64.76
C VAL A 20 12.31 9.92 -63.60
N ALA A 21 13.50 9.41 -63.80
CA ALA A 21 14.64 9.64 -62.94
C ALA A 21 15.29 10.99 -63.25
N VAL A 22 15.39 11.86 -62.26
CA VAL A 22 16.25 13.01 -62.34
C VAL A 22 17.18 12.99 -61.14
N ALA A 23 18.45 12.77 -61.40
CA ALA A 23 19.53 13.00 -60.44
C ALA A 23 19.75 14.48 -60.27
N GLY A 24 19.67 14.97 -59.01
CA GLY A 24 20.01 16.33 -58.62
C GLY A 24 20.78 16.32 -57.31
N CYS A 25 22.10 16.55 -57.36
CA CYS A 25 22.93 16.86 -56.20
C CYS A 25 22.47 18.20 -55.62
N GLY A 26 22.22 18.25 -54.32
CA GLY A 26 21.90 19.44 -53.56
C GLY A 26 22.16 19.25 -52.05
N SER A 27 23.15 19.89 -51.59
CA SER A 27 23.68 20.18 -50.26
C SER A 27 22.86 19.81 -49.05
N ALA A 28 23.50 19.04 -48.14
CA ALA A 28 23.05 18.69 -46.80
C ALA A 28 22.88 19.96 -45.93
N VAL A 29 21.66 20.21 -45.50
CA VAL A 29 21.36 20.99 -44.30
C VAL A 29 20.95 19.97 -43.22
N ALA A 30 21.79 19.87 -42.19
CA ALA A 30 21.54 18.96 -41.07
C ALA A 30 20.41 19.54 -40.22
N ASP A 31 19.22 19.00 -40.42
CA ASP A 31 18.08 19.21 -39.52
C ASP A 31 18.28 18.27 -38.33
N LYS A 32 18.61 18.85 -37.18
CA LYS A 32 18.68 18.10 -35.90
C LYS A 32 17.27 17.76 -35.46
N GLN A 33 16.76 16.66 -35.95
CA GLN A 33 15.62 16.01 -35.38
C GLN A 33 16.01 15.50 -33.99
N ALA A 34 15.53 16.21 -32.96
CA ALA A 34 15.58 15.79 -31.59
C ALA A 34 14.77 14.50 -31.46
N THR A 35 15.45 13.37 -31.57
CA THR A 35 14.94 12.07 -31.15
C THR A 35 14.73 12.11 -29.65
N SER A 36 13.50 12.39 -29.25
CA SER A 36 13.04 12.14 -27.90
C SER A 36 13.23 10.64 -27.62
N SER A 37 14.29 10.32 -26.90
CA SER A 37 14.51 8.99 -26.36
C SER A 37 13.40 8.71 -25.35
N ARG A 38 12.27 8.20 -25.82
CA ARG A 38 11.35 7.45 -24.96
C ARG A 38 12.15 6.25 -24.47
N SER A 39 12.59 6.31 -23.21
CA SER A 39 13.14 5.18 -22.50
C SER A 39 12.23 3.99 -22.73
N ALA A 40 12.75 2.93 -23.34
CA ALA A 40 12.07 1.66 -23.51
C ALA A 40 11.90 1.08 -22.09
N VAL A 41 10.75 1.37 -21.47
CA VAL A 41 10.30 0.65 -20.29
C VAL A 41 10.21 -0.81 -20.70
N ALA A 42 10.98 -1.68 -20.02
CA ALA A 42 10.96 -3.13 -20.25
C ALA A 42 9.48 -3.56 -20.30
N LYS A 43 9.07 -4.15 -21.43
CA LYS A 43 7.70 -4.66 -21.64
C LYS A 43 7.50 -5.87 -20.73
N GLY A 44 7.09 -5.64 -19.48
CA GLY A 44 6.53 -6.68 -18.62
C GLY A 44 5.28 -7.26 -19.28
N LYS A 45 4.91 -8.48 -18.89
CA LYS A 45 3.70 -9.14 -19.40
C LYS A 45 2.50 -8.22 -19.17
N GLN A 46 1.82 -7.83 -20.24
CA GLN A 46 0.64 -6.97 -20.14
C GLN A 46 -0.55 -7.73 -19.52
N THR A 47 -1.40 -7.02 -18.81
CA THR A 47 -2.66 -7.58 -18.29
C THR A 47 -3.65 -7.75 -19.42
N ALA A 48 -4.26 -8.93 -19.51
CA ALA A 48 -5.41 -9.15 -20.39
C ALA A 48 -6.68 -8.65 -19.71
N TYR A 49 -7.48 -7.89 -20.43
CA TYR A 49 -8.81 -7.46 -20.02
C TYR A 49 -9.89 -8.17 -20.84
N PRO A 50 -11.10 -8.42 -20.29
CA PRO A 50 -11.54 -8.06 -18.94
C PRO A 50 -10.79 -8.85 -17.86
N LEU A 51 -10.46 -8.18 -16.76
CA LEU A 51 -9.80 -8.75 -15.59
C LEU A 51 -10.78 -8.84 -14.43
N ALA A 52 -11.04 -10.02 -13.92
CA ALA A 52 -11.79 -10.21 -12.67
C ALA A 52 -10.82 -10.25 -11.48
N VAL A 53 -11.10 -9.47 -10.44
CA VAL A 53 -10.36 -9.44 -9.17
C VAL A 53 -11.35 -9.59 -8.03
N GLU A 54 -11.11 -10.57 -7.19
CA GLU A 54 -11.82 -10.74 -5.92
C GLU A 54 -11.07 -9.97 -4.81
N SER A 55 -11.79 -9.30 -3.95
CA SER A 55 -11.24 -8.52 -2.85
C SER A 55 -12.24 -8.46 -1.70
N CYS A 56 -11.93 -9.12 -0.59
CA CYS A 56 -12.78 -9.19 0.62
C CYS A 56 -14.24 -9.58 0.30
N GLY A 57 -14.43 -10.69 -0.42
CA GLY A 57 -15.75 -11.24 -0.76
C GLY A 57 -16.48 -10.52 -1.90
N VAL A 58 -15.85 -9.52 -2.54
CA VAL A 58 -16.45 -8.78 -3.66
C VAL A 58 -15.60 -8.93 -4.90
N THR A 59 -16.16 -9.52 -5.95
CA THR A 59 -15.52 -9.61 -7.27
C THR A 59 -15.83 -8.38 -8.11
N GLN A 60 -14.80 -7.76 -8.65
CA GLN A 60 -14.88 -6.64 -9.60
C GLN A 60 -14.29 -7.05 -10.94
N THR A 61 -14.98 -6.71 -12.02
CA THR A 61 -14.46 -6.90 -13.39
C THR A 61 -14.03 -5.55 -13.96
N TYR A 62 -12.79 -5.49 -14.42
CA TYR A 62 -12.18 -4.33 -15.04
C TYR A 62 -12.07 -4.60 -16.55
N ASP A 63 -12.71 -3.77 -17.37
CA ASP A 63 -12.66 -3.88 -18.83
C ASP A 63 -11.44 -3.20 -19.44
N ALA A 64 -10.85 -2.27 -18.67
CA ALA A 64 -9.62 -1.53 -18.99
C ALA A 64 -8.97 -1.02 -17.69
N PRO A 65 -7.70 -0.56 -17.72
CA PRO A 65 -7.06 0.07 -16.58
C PRO A 65 -7.80 1.34 -16.14
N PRO A 66 -8.11 1.50 -14.82
CA PRO A 66 -8.71 2.74 -14.33
C PRO A 66 -7.85 3.98 -14.63
N GLN A 67 -8.50 5.14 -14.77
CA GLN A 67 -7.85 6.38 -15.14
C GLN A 67 -7.94 7.47 -14.05
N ARG A 68 -8.90 7.34 -13.13
CA ARG A 68 -9.27 8.35 -12.15
C ARG A 68 -9.44 7.74 -10.76
N ALA A 69 -8.31 7.42 -10.14
CA ALA A 69 -8.32 6.75 -8.84
C ALA A 69 -8.43 7.73 -7.67
N VAL A 70 -9.20 7.36 -6.67
CA VAL A 70 -9.18 7.97 -5.34
C VAL A 70 -8.72 6.94 -4.32
N THR A 71 -7.84 7.33 -3.42
CA THR A 71 -7.37 6.49 -2.31
C THR A 71 -7.90 6.99 -0.98
N LEU A 72 -8.32 6.07 -0.11
CA LEU A 72 -8.97 6.37 1.17
C LEU A 72 -8.10 6.01 2.39
N THR A 73 -6.81 5.76 2.17
CA THR A 73 -5.81 5.52 3.25
C THR A 73 -4.41 5.89 2.78
N SER A 74 -3.51 6.20 3.73
CA SER A 74 -2.11 6.47 3.42
C SER A 74 -1.40 5.31 2.74
N THR A 75 -1.69 4.06 3.16
CA THR A 75 -1.08 2.85 2.57
C THR A 75 -1.54 2.63 1.13
N ALA A 76 -2.83 2.81 0.84
CA ALA A 76 -3.34 2.77 -0.53
C ALA A 76 -2.72 3.87 -1.41
N THR A 77 -2.56 5.09 -0.85
CA THR A 77 -1.87 6.20 -1.52
C THR A 77 -0.43 5.84 -1.85
N GLU A 78 0.33 5.34 -0.88
CA GLU A 78 1.73 4.95 -1.10
C GLU A 78 1.86 3.77 -2.06
N THR A 79 0.92 2.82 -2.05
CA THR A 79 0.88 1.70 -3.03
C THR A 79 0.74 2.23 -4.45
N MET A 80 -0.19 3.17 -4.69
CA MET A 80 -0.32 3.80 -6.00
C MET A 80 0.95 4.55 -6.41
N LEU A 81 1.56 5.28 -5.48
CA LEU A 81 2.79 6.06 -5.74
C LEU A 81 4.02 5.17 -5.96
N GLU A 82 4.18 4.06 -5.22
CA GLU A 82 5.26 3.08 -5.44
C GLU A 82 5.19 2.47 -6.84
N LEU A 83 3.97 2.28 -7.35
CA LEU A 83 3.73 1.75 -8.70
C LEU A 83 3.80 2.83 -9.81
N GLY A 84 4.12 4.09 -9.47
CA GLY A 84 4.22 5.19 -10.42
C GLY A 84 2.88 5.67 -10.97
N LEU A 85 1.78 5.46 -10.23
CA LEU A 85 0.42 5.76 -10.64
C LEU A 85 -0.08 7.14 -10.17
N GLY A 86 0.79 8.04 -9.76
CA GLY A 86 0.43 9.39 -9.30
C GLY A 86 -0.43 10.17 -10.30
N ASP A 87 -0.13 10.07 -11.58
CA ASP A 87 -0.88 10.74 -12.65
C ASP A 87 -2.28 10.13 -12.90
N ARG A 88 -2.57 8.97 -12.29
CA ARG A 88 -3.89 8.33 -12.31
C ARG A 88 -4.74 8.71 -11.09
N MET A 89 -4.17 9.42 -10.12
CA MET A 89 -4.86 9.78 -8.90
C MET A 89 -5.52 11.15 -9.04
N VAL A 90 -6.83 11.19 -8.85
CA VAL A 90 -7.64 12.41 -8.84
C VAL A 90 -7.97 12.87 -7.42
N GLY A 91 -7.57 12.08 -6.40
CA GLY A 91 -7.75 12.46 -5.01
C GLY A 91 -7.20 11.43 -4.03
N THR A 92 -6.98 11.88 -2.81
CA THR A 92 -6.62 11.06 -1.66
C THR A 92 -7.29 11.58 -0.39
N ALA A 93 -7.45 10.74 0.63
CA ALA A 93 -8.05 11.12 1.90
C ALA A 93 -7.54 10.26 3.07
N TYR A 94 -7.97 10.59 4.30
CA TYR A 94 -7.68 9.85 5.53
C TYR A 94 -6.17 9.77 5.85
N LEU A 95 -5.53 10.94 5.81
CA LEU A 95 -4.08 11.08 6.06
C LEU A 95 -3.76 11.73 7.41
N LYS A 96 -4.78 12.05 8.23
CA LYS A 96 -4.59 12.72 9.53
C LYS A 96 -3.62 11.91 10.40
N GLY A 97 -2.54 12.57 10.85
CA GLY A 97 -1.51 11.95 11.69
C GLY A 97 -0.62 10.92 10.99
N ARG A 98 -0.72 10.77 9.67
CA ARG A 98 0.07 9.82 8.87
C ARG A 98 0.98 10.55 7.92
N LYS A 99 2.26 10.19 7.94
CA LYS A 99 3.27 10.81 7.08
C LYS A 99 3.49 9.93 5.86
N ILE A 100 3.27 10.50 4.68
CA ILE A 100 3.67 9.89 3.41
C ILE A 100 5.20 9.82 3.35
N GLY A 101 5.73 8.71 2.87
CA GLY A 101 7.17 8.50 2.74
C GLY A 101 7.86 9.61 1.93
N PRO A 102 9.04 10.07 2.34
CA PRO A 102 9.73 11.16 1.67
C PRO A 102 9.99 10.89 0.18
N GLN A 103 10.18 9.63 -0.20
CA GLN A 103 10.36 9.22 -1.59
C GLN A 103 9.14 9.47 -2.48
N TYR A 104 7.94 9.58 -1.90
CA TYR A 104 6.69 9.83 -2.63
C TYR A 104 6.26 11.29 -2.61
N LYS A 105 6.90 12.12 -1.78
CA LYS A 105 6.43 13.49 -1.50
C LYS A 105 6.20 14.34 -2.76
N SER A 106 7.12 14.32 -3.71
CA SER A 106 7.02 15.11 -4.93
C SER A 106 5.82 14.73 -5.82
N ALA A 107 5.46 13.45 -5.86
CA ALA A 107 4.28 12.99 -6.57
C ALA A 107 3.00 13.24 -5.76
N TYR A 108 3.06 13.00 -4.45
CA TYR A 108 1.96 13.20 -3.53
C TYR A 108 1.47 14.66 -3.48
N ASP A 109 2.39 15.63 -3.47
CA ASP A 109 2.06 17.06 -3.39
C ASP A 109 1.23 17.57 -4.58
N LYS A 110 1.14 16.77 -5.65
CA LYS A 110 0.31 17.10 -6.85
C LYS A 110 -1.10 16.53 -6.76
N ILE A 111 -1.38 15.68 -5.77
CA ILE A 111 -2.66 14.97 -5.64
C ILE A 111 -3.58 15.77 -4.72
N PRO A 112 -4.81 16.10 -5.14
CA PRO A 112 -5.78 16.76 -4.29
C PRO A 112 -6.11 15.94 -3.05
N VAL A 113 -6.04 16.54 -1.85
CA VAL A 113 -6.52 15.95 -0.60
C VAL A 113 -7.99 16.31 -0.44
N LEU A 114 -8.88 15.32 -0.59
CA LEU A 114 -10.32 15.51 -0.57
C LEU A 114 -10.85 15.79 0.84
N ALA A 115 -10.27 15.12 1.84
CA ALA A 115 -10.61 15.30 3.24
C ALA A 115 -9.45 14.86 4.14
N ALA A 116 -9.35 15.43 5.35
CA ALA A 116 -8.38 15.00 6.37
C ALA A 116 -8.73 13.62 6.96
N GLY A 117 -10.03 13.32 7.07
CA GLY A 117 -10.58 12.01 7.42
C GLY A 117 -11.14 11.30 6.18
N GLN A 118 -12.15 10.45 6.37
CA GLN A 118 -12.91 9.88 5.24
C GLN A 118 -13.73 11.00 4.55
N PRO A 119 -13.74 11.06 3.21
CA PRO A 119 -14.51 12.04 2.48
C PRO A 119 -16.01 11.71 2.56
N SER A 120 -16.87 12.69 2.42
CA SER A 120 -18.30 12.42 2.17
C SER A 120 -18.48 11.84 0.76
N MET A 121 -19.64 11.22 0.50
CA MET A 121 -20.00 10.76 -0.86
C MET A 121 -19.92 11.91 -1.87
N GLU A 122 -20.40 13.10 -1.49
CA GLU A 122 -20.38 14.30 -2.35
C GLU A 122 -18.93 14.69 -2.71
N GLN A 123 -18.03 14.76 -1.72
CA GLN A 123 -16.62 15.08 -1.94
C GLN A 123 -15.94 14.03 -2.83
N LEU A 124 -16.28 12.75 -2.63
CA LEU A 124 -15.76 11.65 -3.43
C LEU A 124 -16.21 11.76 -4.89
N LEU A 125 -17.51 11.97 -5.11
CA LEU A 125 -18.09 12.08 -6.45
C LEU A 125 -17.67 13.37 -7.19
N ALA A 126 -17.41 14.45 -6.47
CA ALA A 126 -16.87 15.68 -7.05
C ALA A 126 -15.50 15.48 -7.73
N ALA A 127 -14.70 14.51 -7.25
CA ALA A 127 -13.44 14.11 -7.91
C ALA A 127 -13.67 13.27 -9.19
N ASN A 128 -14.92 12.86 -9.48
CA ASN A 128 -15.31 12.04 -10.61
C ASN A 128 -14.42 10.78 -10.78
N PRO A 129 -14.30 9.91 -9.77
CA PRO A 129 -13.45 8.73 -9.84
C PRO A 129 -14.09 7.63 -10.70
N ASP A 130 -13.26 6.79 -11.31
CA ASP A 130 -13.65 5.49 -11.88
C ASP A 130 -13.19 4.31 -11.01
N PHE A 131 -12.34 4.61 -10.00
CA PHE A 131 -11.78 3.62 -9.09
C PHE A 131 -11.57 4.22 -7.70
N VAL A 132 -11.97 3.48 -6.66
CA VAL A 132 -11.74 3.84 -5.25
C VAL A 132 -11.02 2.72 -4.53
N TYR A 133 -9.92 3.05 -3.87
CA TYR A 133 -9.06 2.09 -3.20
C TYR A 133 -8.89 2.42 -1.71
N ALA A 134 -9.21 1.46 -0.85
CA ALA A 134 -9.03 1.54 0.60
C ALA A 134 -8.11 0.44 1.12
N GLY A 135 -7.27 0.77 2.10
CA GLY A 135 -6.43 -0.20 2.81
C GLY A 135 -7.15 -0.91 3.95
N TYR A 136 -8.29 -0.37 4.41
CA TYR A 136 -9.08 -0.91 5.54
C TYR A 136 -10.57 -0.82 5.24
N GLY A 137 -11.34 -1.73 5.86
CA GLY A 137 -12.77 -1.86 5.67
C GLY A 137 -13.59 -0.63 6.08
N ASP A 138 -13.11 0.17 7.02
CA ASP A 138 -13.75 1.43 7.42
C ASP A 138 -13.79 2.47 6.30
N GLY A 139 -12.94 2.36 5.28
CA GLY A 139 -13.02 3.18 4.06
C GLY A 139 -14.28 2.95 3.22
N PHE A 140 -15.00 1.84 3.44
CA PHE A 140 -16.21 1.45 2.70
C PHE A 140 -17.36 1.08 3.63
N SER A 141 -17.55 1.82 4.72
CA SER A 141 -18.59 1.54 5.69
C SER A 141 -19.80 2.49 5.54
N ALA A 142 -20.94 2.06 6.04
CA ALA A 142 -22.12 2.92 6.09
C ALA A 142 -21.89 4.19 6.94
N SER A 143 -21.02 4.10 7.95
CA SER A 143 -20.66 5.24 8.80
C SER A 143 -19.83 6.31 8.08
N THR A 144 -19.13 5.95 7.00
CA THR A 144 -18.42 6.90 6.14
C THR A 144 -19.29 7.47 5.02
N GLY A 145 -20.51 6.95 4.86
CA GLY A 145 -21.47 7.42 3.86
C GLY A 145 -21.28 6.84 2.46
N HIS A 146 -20.32 5.94 2.25
CA HIS A 146 -20.11 5.26 0.98
C HIS A 146 -19.66 3.81 1.18
N THR A 147 -20.55 2.89 0.83
CA THR A 147 -20.25 1.47 0.79
C THR A 147 -19.73 1.07 -0.60
N ARG A 148 -19.10 -0.10 -0.69
CA ARG A 148 -18.66 -0.65 -1.99
C ARG A 148 -19.86 -0.83 -2.94
N GLN A 149 -21.02 -1.28 -2.42
CA GLN A 149 -22.23 -1.45 -3.21
C GLN A 149 -22.74 -0.14 -3.80
N GLN A 150 -22.83 0.92 -2.98
CA GLN A 150 -23.26 2.24 -3.47
C GLN A 150 -22.36 2.79 -4.57
N LEU A 151 -21.03 2.60 -4.45
CA LEU A 151 -20.08 3.02 -5.48
C LEU A 151 -20.22 2.17 -6.75
N GLN A 152 -20.43 0.87 -6.62
CA GLN A 152 -20.68 -0.04 -7.75
C GLN A 152 -21.96 0.32 -8.52
N ASP A 153 -23.03 0.68 -7.82
CA ASP A 153 -24.30 1.11 -8.43
C ASP A 153 -24.12 2.39 -9.28
N LEU A 154 -23.10 3.19 -8.95
CA LEU A 154 -22.68 4.37 -9.70
C LEU A 154 -21.64 4.06 -10.80
N GLY A 155 -21.32 2.79 -11.03
CA GLY A 155 -20.33 2.36 -12.02
C GLY A 155 -18.86 2.53 -11.58
N ILE A 156 -18.61 2.92 -10.32
CA ILE A 156 -17.27 3.13 -9.77
C ILE A 156 -16.72 1.79 -9.26
N LYS A 157 -15.57 1.38 -9.78
CA LYS A 157 -14.89 0.16 -9.30
C LYS A 157 -14.26 0.41 -7.93
N THR A 158 -14.26 -0.64 -7.10
CA THR A 158 -13.70 -0.52 -5.74
C THR A 158 -12.70 -1.64 -5.48
N HIS A 159 -11.63 -1.32 -4.75
CA HIS A 159 -10.71 -2.32 -4.22
C HIS A 159 -10.49 -2.06 -2.73
N LEU A 160 -10.69 -3.10 -1.93
CA LEU A 160 -10.29 -3.13 -0.53
C LEU A 160 -9.09 -4.06 -0.43
N SER A 161 -7.97 -3.57 0.10
CA SER A 161 -6.81 -4.41 0.30
C SER A 161 -7.16 -5.66 1.12
N PRO A 162 -6.71 -6.86 0.74
CA PRO A 162 -6.94 -8.09 1.51
C PRO A 162 -6.50 -8.01 2.97
N VAL A 163 -5.47 -7.20 3.27
CA VAL A 163 -5.08 -6.90 4.65
C VAL A 163 -6.14 -6.13 5.44
N GLY A 164 -7.08 -5.50 4.76
CA GLY A 164 -8.27 -4.87 5.35
C GLY A 164 -9.41 -5.83 5.65
N CYS A 165 -9.41 -7.05 5.08
CA CYS A 165 -10.38 -8.08 5.41
C CYS A 165 -10.17 -8.56 6.85
N THR A 166 -11.25 -8.81 7.60
CA THR A 166 -11.20 -8.79 9.05
C THR A 166 -10.75 -10.08 9.72
N ASP A 167 -11.01 -11.24 9.17
CA ASP A 167 -11.12 -12.46 9.97
C ASP A 167 -10.07 -13.54 9.65
N GLU A 168 -8.91 -13.13 9.11
CA GLU A 168 -7.84 -14.05 8.76
C GLU A 168 -6.49 -13.57 9.29
N PRO A 169 -5.59 -14.50 9.70
CA PRO A 169 -4.21 -14.18 10.03
C PRO A 169 -3.53 -13.48 8.85
N LYS A 170 -2.76 -12.43 9.12
CA LYS A 170 -1.97 -11.74 8.10
C LYS A 170 -0.59 -12.34 7.95
N THR A 171 -0.02 -12.18 6.75
CA THR A 171 1.33 -12.62 6.40
C THR A 171 2.10 -11.47 5.75
N LEU A 172 3.43 -11.55 5.72
CA LEU A 172 4.22 -10.58 4.96
C LEU A 172 3.96 -10.65 3.46
N GLN A 173 3.50 -11.81 2.96
CA GLN A 173 3.19 -12.02 1.54
C GLN A 173 1.98 -11.19 1.07
N ASP A 174 1.10 -10.80 1.99
CA ASP A 174 -0.09 -10.00 1.66
C ASP A 174 0.27 -8.69 0.95
N MET A 175 1.41 -8.06 1.30
CA MET A 175 1.83 -6.82 0.64
C MET A 175 2.42 -7.03 -0.76
N PRO A 176 3.35 -7.96 -1.01
CA PRO A 176 3.74 -8.38 -2.36
C PRO A 176 2.55 -8.74 -3.27
N ASP A 177 1.55 -9.46 -2.75
CA ASP A 177 0.39 -9.87 -3.54
C ASP A 177 -0.54 -8.69 -3.83
N GLU A 178 -0.68 -7.74 -2.90
CA GLU A 178 -1.38 -6.49 -3.14
C GLU A 178 -0.70 -5.64 -4.23
N LEU A 179 0.62 -5.50 -4.20
CA LEU A 179 1.38 -4.80 -5.24
C LEU A 179 1.15 -5.43 -6.62
N LYS A 180 1.16 -6.76 -6.71
CA LYS A 180 0.88 -7.49 -7.95
C LYS A 180 -0.57 -7.28 -8.42
N THR A 181 -1.51 -7.26 -7.48
CA THR A 181 -2.95 -7.09 -7.78
C THR A 181 -3.22 -5.70 -8.35
N ILE A 182 -2.74 -4.64 -7.68
CA ILE A 182 -2.86 -3.26 -8.18
C ILE A 182 -2.08 -3.11 -9.50
N GLY A 183 -0.91 -3.73 -9.61
CA GLY A 183 -0.13 -3.79 -10.85
C GLY A 183 -0.92 -4.36 -12.04
N LYS A 184 -1.69 -5.43 -11.82
CA LYS A 184 -2.58 -6.03 -12.84
C LYS A 184 -3.76 -5.10 -13.15
N ILE A 185 -4.45 -4.57 -12.13
CA ILE A 185 -5.61 -3.67 -12.31
C ILE A 185 -5.23 -2.47 -13.18
N PHE A 186 -4.05 -1.89 -12.99
CA PHE A 186 -3.57 -0.71 -13.72
C PHE A 186 -2.65 -1.01 -14.91
N ASN A 187 -2.39 -2.29 -15.20
CA ASN A 187 -1.49 -2.75 -16.27
C ASN A 187 -0.06 -2.19 -16.15
N VAL A 188 0.46 -2.15 -14.93
CA VAL A 188 1.83 -1.72 -14.58
C VAL A 188 2.64 -2.86 -13.96
N ASN A 189 2.49 -4.08 -14.49
CA ASN A 189 3.06 -5.30 -13.93
C ASN A 189 4.58 -5.22 -13.70
N ALA A 190 5.33 -4.59 -14.61
CA ALA A 190 6.77 -4.44 -14.45
C ALA A 190 7.14 -3.56 -13.23
N ALA A 191 6.36 -2.50 -12.95
CA ALA A 191 6.55 -1.68 -11.75
C ALA A 191 6.22 -2.48 -10.48
N ALA A 192 5.14 -3.27 -10.52
CA ALA A 192 4.76 -4.14 -9.42
C ALA A 192 5.84 -5.19 -9.12
N GLU A 193 6.37 -5.87 -10.14
CA GLU A 193 7.47 -6.84 -9.97
C GLU A 193 8.72 -6.20 -9.38
N LYS A 194 9.05 -4.97 -9.80
CA LYS A 194 10.18 -4.22 -9.23
C LYS A 194 9.94 -3.87 -7.76
N ALA A 195 8.75 -3.41 -7.41
CA ALA A 195 8.37 -3.08 -6.03
C ALA A 195 8.39 -4.32 -5.13
N VAL A 196 7.87 -5.45 -5.60
CA VAL A 196 7.92 -6.74 -4.90
C VAL A 196 9.36 -7.18 -4.65
N LYS A 197 10.22 -7.18 -5.68
CA LYS A 197 11.63 -7.53 -5.52
C LYS A 197 12.36 -6.67 -4.49
N LYS A 198 12.06 -5.35 -4.47
CA LYS A 198 12.63 -4.43 -3.48
C LYS A 198 12.14 -4.78 -2.08
N PHE A 199 10.85 -5.05 -1.92
CA PHE A 199 10.23 -5.44 -0.66
C PHE A 199 10.86 -6.72 -0.12
N ASP A 200 10.85 -7.79 -0.92
CA ASP A 200 11.40 -9.10 -0.57
C ASP A 200 12.87 -9.01 -0.20
N ALA A 201 13.70 -8.33 -1.00
CA ALA A 201 15.12 -8.16 -0.74
C ALA A 201 15.40 -7.44 0.59
N THR A 202 14.56 -6.46 0.99
CA THR A 202 14.71 -5.78 2.28
C THR A 202 14.35 -6.72 3.42
N VAL A 203 13.25 -7.45 3.31
CA VAL A 203 12.81 -8.41 4.34
C VAL A 203 13.80 -9.56 4.48
N ASP A 204 14.28 -10.13 3.37
CA ASP A 204 15.24 -11.25 3.39
C ASP A 204 16.56 -10.82 4.01
N LYS A 205 17.08 -9.64 3.68
CA LYS A 205 18.27 -9.06 4.31
C LYS A 205 18.12 -8.98 5.83
N VAL A 206 16.96 -8.55 6.32
CA VAL A 206 16.70 -8.47 7.77
C VAL A 206 16.65 -9.87 8.38
N LYS A 207 15.88 -10.79 7.79
CA LYS A 207 15.78 -12.18 8.28
C LYS A 207 17.13 -12.87 8.36
N ASP A 208 17.98 -12.65 7.36
CA ASP A 208 19.34 -13.21 7.35
C ASP A 208 20.21 -12.59 8.45
N ALA A 209 20.09 -11.29 8.69
CA ALA A 209 20.85 -10.59 9.72
C ALA A 209 20.49 -11.04 11.14
N VAL A 210 19.20 -11.30 11.42
CA VAL A 210 18.72 -11.73 12.75
C VAL A 210 18.68 -13.24 12.93
N LYS A 211 19.11 -14.00 11.93
CA LYS A 211 19.10 -15.46 11.97
C LYS A 211 19.97 -16.02 13.08
N GLY A 212 19.38 -16.79 13.97
CA GLY A 212 20.10 -17.39 15.11
C GLY A 212 20.34 -16.46 16.29
N SER A 213 19.88 -15.21 16.24
CA SER A 213 19.88 -14.30 17.40
C SER A 213 18.77 -14.66 18.39
N ASP A 214 18.93 -14.20 19.63
CA ASP A 214 17.85 -14.28 20.62
C ASP A 214 16.63 -13.51 20.12
N ARG A 215 15.45 -14.03 20.41
CA ARG A 215 14.19 -13.41 19.99
C ARG A 215 13.51 -12.72 21.20
N PRO A 216 13.68 -11.42 21.38
CA PRO A 216 13.09 -10.70 22.48
C PRO A 216 11.56 -10.79 22.45
N LYS A 217 10.97 -10.92 23.64
CA LYS A 217 9.52 -10.85 23.85
C LYS A 217 9.07 -9.40 23.71
N VAL A 218 8.20 -9.11 22.75
CA VAL A 218 7.74 -7.76 22.41
C VAL A 218 6.27 -7.61 22.75
N PHE A 219 5.95 -6.58 23.52
CA PHE A 219 4.58 -6.12 23.72
C PHE A 219 4.35 -4.87 22.87
N LEU A 220 3.34 -4.89 21.99
CA LEU A 220 2.99 -3.72 21.21
C LEU A 220 1.91 -2.92 21.94
N TYR A 221 2.19 -1.64 22.22
CA TYR A 221 1.28 -0.72 22.88
C TYR A 221 0.85 0.42 21.95
N ASN A 222 -0.44 0.60 21.79
CA ASN A 222 -0.99 1.75 21.08
C ASN A 222 -1.46 2.85 22.04
N SER A 223 -2.35 2.51 22.97
CA SER A 223 -2.98 3.44 23.91
C SER A 223 -3.73 2.68 25.00
N GLY A 224 -4.35 3.41 25.94
CA GLY A 224 -5.22 2.88 26.98
C GLY A 224 -4.52 2.77 28.32
N THR A 225 -5.13 3.32 29.39
CA THR A 225 -4.62 3.33 30.77
C THR A 225 -5.21 2.18 31.58
N ASP A 226 -6.53 1.96 31.50
CA ASP A 226 -7.21 0.91 32.25
C ASP A 226 -6.93 -0.49 31.65
N ALA A 227 -6.88 -0.55 30.32
CA ALA A 227 -6.53 -1.73 29.58
C ALA A 227 -5.82 -1.35 28.27
N PRO A 228 -4.68 -1.98 27.94
CA PRO A 228 -3.93 -1.60 26.74
C PRO A 228 -4.64 -1.99 25.46
N GLN A 229 -4.70 -1.08 24.53
CA GLN A 229 -5.06 -1.36 23.13
C GLN A 229 -3.81 -1.90 22.42
N THR A 230 -3.92 -3.08 21.84
CA THR A 230 -2.81 -3.85 21.30
C THR A 230 -3.20 -4.70 20.10
N VAL A 231 -2.28 -5.52 19.62
CA VAL A 231 -2.46 -6.47 18.52
C VAL A 231 -2.03 -7.86 18.93
N GLY A 232 -2.76 -8.87 18.49
CA GLY A 232 -2.42 -10.29 18.65
C GLY A 232 -1.79 -10.88 17.38
N GLY A 233 -1.77 -12.22 17.30
CA GLY A 233 -1.11 -12.97 16.24
C GLY A 233 -1.67 -12.77 14.84
N TRP A 234 -2.93 -12.36 14.71
CA TRP A 234 -3.55 -12.14 13.40
C TRP A 234 -3.21 -10.79 12.76
N ALA A 235 -2.52 -9.92 13.50
CA ALA A 235 -2.18 -8.59 13.00
C ALA A 235 -0.94 -8.60 12.09
N TYR A 236 -0.93 -7.77 11.07
CA TYR A 236 0.23 -7.56 10.22
C TYR A 236 1.47 -7.09 11.00
N ALA A 237 1.29 -6.22 12.00
CA ALA A 237 2.39 -5.79 12.87
C ALA A 237 3.01 -6.95 13.67
N SER A 238 2.24 -7.99 14.03
CA SER A 238 2.78 -9.19 14.70
C SER A 238 3.73 -9.95 13.77
N VAL A 239 3.38 -10.05 12.48
CA VAL A 239 4.24 -10.68 11.45
C VAL A 239 5.50 -9.85 11.19
N MET A 240 5.40 -8.52 11.25
CA MET A 240 6.58 -7.63 11.15
C MET A 240 7.52 -7.81 12.34
N ILE A 241 6.99 -7.93 13.57
CA ILE A 241 7.78 -8.21 14.78
C ILE A 241 8.53 -9.55 14.62
N ASP A 242 7.85 -10.59 14.10
CA ASP A 242 8.44 -11.91 13.85
C ASP A 242 9.59 -11.82 12.81
N ALA A 243 9.35 -11.15 11.70
CA ALA A 243 10.35 -10.97 10.64
C ALA A 243 11.56 -10.13 11.08
N ALA A 244 11.36 -9.23 12.05
CA ALA A 244 12.41 -8.44 12.68
C ALA A 244 13.18 -9.20 13.79
N GLY A 245 12.92 -10.50 13.95
CA GLY A 245 13.59 -11.35 14.95
C GLY A 245 13.03 -11.22 16.36
N GLY A 246 11.89 -10.55 16.58
CA GLY A 246 11.19 -10.51 17.86
C GLY A 246 10.13 -11.62 17.98
N ARG A 247 9.40 -11.63 19.11
CA ARG A 247 8.20 -12.44 19.33
C ARG A 247 7.13 -11.60 20.01
N ASN A 248 6.01 -11.37 19.35
CA ASN A 248 4.87 -10.75 20.01
C ASN A 248 4.40 -11.64 21.18
N ILE A 249 4.27 -11.10 22.40
CA ILE A 249 3.79 -11.84 23.57
C ILE A 249 2.36 -12.35 23.40
N LEU A 250 1.60 -11.80 22.46
CA LEU A 250 0.23 -12.17 22.11
C LEU A 250 0.16 -12.89 20.74
N ALA A 251 1.27 -13.51 20.28
CA ALA A 251 1.32 -14.16 18.97
C ALA A 251 0.31 -15.31 18.82
N ASP A 252 -0.04 -15.98 19.93
CA ASP A 252 -0.98 -17.09 19.95
C ASP A 252 -2.45 -16.65 20.09
N GLU A 253 -2.71 -15.34 20.32
CA GLU A 253 -4.05 -14.79 20.42
C GLU A 253 -4.64 -14.51 19.02
N PRO A 254 -5.83 -15.05 18.70
CA PRO A 254 -6.50 -14.82 17.42
C PRO A 254 -7.11 -13.41 17.33
N LEU A 255 -6.28 -12.42 17.52
CA LEU A 255 -6.65 -11.02 17.64
C LEU A 255 -5.89 -10.18 16.59
N ARG A 256 -6.60 -9.41 15.78
CA ARG A 256 -5.98 -8.36 14.96
C ARG A 256 -5.76 -7.08 15.74
N TRP A 257 -6.76 -6.69 16.51
CA TRP A 257 -6.79 -5.44 17.25
C TRP A 257 -7.77 -5.55 18.40
N GLY A 258 -7.35 -5.18 19.60
CA GLY A 258 -8.22 -5.26 20.76
C GLY A 258 -7.52 -4.86 22.06
N LYS A 259 -8.18 -5.21 23.16
CA LYS A 259 -7.69 -4.96 24.52
C LYS A 259 -7.37 -6.26 25.22
N VAL A 260 -6.34 -6.22 26.05
CA VAL A 260 -5.98 -7.28 26.99
C VAL A 260 -5.89 -6.69 28.39
N SER A 261 -5.62 -7.49 29.44
CA SER A 261 -5.37 -6.94 30.76
C SER A 261 -3.87 -6.62 30.98
N TRP A 262 -3.57 -5.70 31.89
CA TRP A 262 -2.19 -5.40 32.28
C TRP A 262 -1.53 -6.59 32.97
N GLU A 263 -2.29 -7.40 33.70
CA GLU A 263 -1.83 -8.63 34.35
C GLU A 263 -1.36 -9.67 33.33
N GLN A 264 -2.09 -9.80 32.21
CA GLN A 264 -1.69 -10.69 31.10
C GLN A 264 -0.36 -10.22 30.49
N VAL A 265 -0.18 -8.92 30.29
CA VAL A 265 1.09 -8.34 29.80
C VAL A 265 2.22 -8.59 30.80
N ALA A 266 1.97 -8.34 32.10
CA ALA A 266 2.95 -8.53 33.17
C ALA A 266 3.38 -9.99 33.30
N ALA A 267 2.42 -10.93 33.24
CA ALA A 267 2.70 -12.38 33.31
C ALA A 267 3.56 -12.86 32.14
N ALA A 268 3.38 -12.29 30.94
CA ALA A 268 4.21 -12.59 29.78
C ALA A 268 5.65 -12.02 29.90
N ASN A 269 5.85 -11.03 30.76
CA ASN A 269 7.12 -10.33 31.04
C ASN A 269 7.86 -9.95 29.74
N PRO A 270 7.41 -8.92 29.03
CA PRO A 270 8.05 -8.47 27.80
C PRO A 270 9.47 -7.95 28.04
N ASP A 271 10.38 -8.22 27.09
CA ASP A 271 11.75 -7.68 27.09
C ASP A 271 11.76 -6.25 26.51
N ILE A 272 10.83 -5.96 25.58
CA ILE A 272 10.68 -4.69 24.88
C ILE A 272 9.21 -4.31 24.85
N ILE A 273 8.89 -3.02 25.08
CA ILE A 273 7.59 -2.44 24.77
C ILE A 273 7.73 -1.62 23.47
N LEU A 274 7.08 -2.10 22.39
CA LEU A 274 7.00 -1.41 21.13
C LEU A 274 5.82 -0.44 21.14
N ILE A 275 6.07 0.83 20.88
CA ILE A 275 5.07 1.90 20.96
C ILE A 275 4.75 2.39 19.53
N TYR A 276 3.46 2.46 19.20
CA TYR A 276 3.03 3.19 18.01
C TYR A 276 3.21 4.69 18.18
N ASP A 277 4.07 5.28 17.33
CA ASP A 277 4.17 6.73 17.15
C ASP A 277 3.04 7.19 16.23
N TYR A 278 1.94 7.62 16.82
CA TYR A 278 0.74 8.01 16.11
C TYR A 278 -0.15 8.91 16.95
N LEU A 279 -0.43 10.13 16.43
CA LEU A 279 -1.28 11.13 17.08
C LEU A 279 -0.87 11.46 18.53
N ASP A 280 -1.79 12.02 19.29
CA ASP A 280 -1.66 12.24 20.71
C ASP A 280 -2.18 11.00 21.49
N PRO A 281 -1.56 10.69 22.64
CA PRO A 281 -0.40 11.32 23.25
C PRO A 281 0.92 10.97 22.56
N SER A 282 1.96 11.82 22.73
CA SER A 282 3.31 11.58 22.19
C SER A 282 3.92 10.28 22.74
N VAL A 283 4.99 9.80 22.10
CA VAL A 283 5.73 8.61 22.56
C VAL A 283 6.23 8.78 23.98
N GLU A 284 6.76 9.95 24.33
CA GLU A 284 7.25 10.26 25.68
C GLU A 284 6.12 10.18 26.72
N SER A 285 4.94 10.72 26.39
CA SER A 285 3.75 10.64 27.25
C SER A 285 3.27 9.20 27.41
N LYS A 286 3.31 8.40 26.34
CA LYS A 286 2.97 6.96 26.40
C LYS A 286 3.97 6.21 27.29
N ILE A 287 5.27 6.50 27.20
CA ILE A 287 6.30 5.91 28.07
C ILE A 287 6.06 6.27 29.54
N ALA A 288 5.74 7.54 29.83
CA ALA A 288 5.41 7.96 31.19
C ALA A 288 4.20 7.19 31.72
N THR A 289 3.10 7.12 30.95
CA THR A 289 1.92 6.32 31.29
C THR A 289 2.27 4.86 31.59
N LEU A 290 3.07 4.21 30.75
CA LEU A 290 3.45 2.80 30.92
C LEU A 290 4.28 2.57 32.20
N LYS A 291 5.14 3.51 32.57
CA LYS A 291 5.93 3.44 33.82
C LYS A 291 5.07 3.60 35.08
N ASP A 292 3.93 4.27 34.94
CA ASP A 292 2.99 4.50 36.06
C ASP A 292 1.99 3.33 36.24
N ILE A 293 1.99 2.32 35.36
CA ILE A 293 1.13 1.13 35.48
C ILE A 293 1.73 0.16 36.53
N PRO A 294 1.09 0.00 37.71
CA PRO A 294 1.68 -0.81 38.79
C PRO A 294 1.95 -2.27 38.40
N ALA A 295 1.07 -2.88 37.60
CA ALA A 295 1.23 -4.25 37.15
C ALA A 295 2.50 -4.46 36.29
N LEU A 296 3.00 -3.43 35.62
CA LEU A 296 4.18 -3.53 34.78
C LEU A 296 5.51 -3.28 35.50
N ALA A 297 5.49 -2.77 36.73
CA ALA A 297 6.68 -2.28 37.45
C ALA A 297 7.82 -3.31 37.50
N ASP A 298 7.47 -4.60 37.61
CA ASP A 298 8.42 -5.70 37.71
C ASP A 298 8.83 -6.31 36.37
N THR A 299 8.25 -5.88 35.25
CA THR A 299 8.60 -6.40 33.93
C THR A 299 10.01 -6.00 33.47
N THR A 300 10.62 -6.86 32.69
CA THR A 300 11.97 -6.63 32.13
C THR A 300 12.05 -5.32 31.35
N ALA A 301 11.05 -5.05 30.52
CA ALA A 301 11.02 -3.84 29.69
C ALA A 301 11.00 -2.55 30.51
N ILE A 302 10.19 -2.48 31.57
CA ILE A 302 10.11 -1.29 32.44
C ILE A 302 11.40 -1.12 33.25
N LYS A 303 11.89 -2.21 33.90
CA LYS A 303 13.13 -2.16 34.72
C LYS A 303 14.34 -1.73 33.92
N LYS A 304 14.47 -2.17 32.66
CA LYS A 304 15.58 -1.81 31.78
C LYS A 304 15.34 -0.54 30.96
N GLY A 305 14.13 0.00 30.94
CA GLY A 305 13.75 1.12 30.09
C GLY A 305 13.79 0.77 28.59
N ASN A 306 13.50 -0.49 28.24
CA ASN A 306 13.56 -1.00 26.87
C ASN A 306 12.28 -0.65 26.11
N PHE A 307 12.28 0.49 25.45
CA PHE A 307 11.20 0.95 24.58
C PHE A 307 11.69 1.03 23.15
N ALA A 308 10.91 0.45 22.24
CA ALA A 308 11.05 0.61 20.79
C ALA A 308 9.88 1.43 20.25
N THR A 309 10.07 2.06 19.11
CA THR A 309 9.03 2.88 18.48
C THR A 309 8.91 2.57 17.01
N ILE A 310 7.68 2.64 16.48
CA ILE A 310 7.43 2.56 15.06
C ILE A 310 6.30 3.52 14.70
N SER A 311 6.49 4.29 13.62
CA SER A 311 5.38 5.10 13.11
C SER A 311 4.27 4.20 12.57
N LEU A 312 3.01 4.61 12.79
CA LEU A 312 1.88 3.83 12.30
C LEU A 312 1.92 3.66 10.76
N SER A 313 2.47 4.62 10.03
CA SER A 313 2.63 4.52 8.58
C SER A 313 3.57 3.40 8.12
N LEU A 314 4.56 3.02 8.95
CA LEU A 314 5.47 1.90 8.67
C LEU A 314 4.94 0.57 9.20
N ALA A 315 4.15 0.61 10.27
CA ALA A 315 3.62 -0.58 10.95
C ALA A 315 2.38 -1.17 10.27
N GLN A 316 1.86 -0.51 9.26
CA GLN A 316 0.68 -0.93 8.50
C GLN A 316 1.09 -1.62 7.19
N PRO A 317 0.21 -2.51 6.65
CA PRO A 317 0.45 -3.10 5.35
C PRO A 317 0.52 -2.01 4.26
N GLY A 318 1.70 -1.78 3.78
CA GLY A 318 2.02 -0.79 2.75
C GLY A 318 3.40 -1.07 2.16
N PRO A 319 3.78 -0.43 1.05
CA PRO A 319 5.06 -0.72 0.37
C PRO A 319 6.28 -0.42 1.25
N ARG A 320 6.12 0.41 2.30
CA ARG A 320 7.18 0.72 3.26
C ARG A 320 7.21 -0.16 4.51
N SER A 321 6.32 -1.16 4.62
CA SER A 321 6.36 -2.04 5.79
C SER A 321 7.65 -2.88 5.85
N ALA A 322 8.33 -3.13 4.73
CA ALA A 322 9.68 -3.71 4.74
C ALA A 322 10.72 -2.78 5.42
N GLU A 323 10.64 -1.46 5.20
CA GLU A 323 11.44 -0.46 5.94
C GLU A 323 11.10 -0.51 7.44
N GLY A 324 9.81 -0.72 7.77
CA GLY A 324 9.35 -0.93 9.15
C GLY A 324 9.96 -2.17 9.80
N VAL A 325 10.06 -3.28 9.06
CA VAL A 325 10.74 -4.51 9.54
C VAL A 325 12.22 -4.26 9.82
N GLU A 326 12.93 -3.54 8.93
CA GLU A 326 14.34 -3.17 9.14
C GLU A 326 14.50 -2.27 10.38
N GLN A 327 13.64 -1.24 10.53
CA GLN A 327 13.65 -0.36 11.71
C GLN A 327 13.39 -1.11 13.02
N LEU A 328 12.50 -2.09 13.03
CA LEU A 328 12.24 -2.92 14.20
C LEU A 328 13.45 -3.80 14.54
N ALA A 329 14.06 -4.44 13.54
CA ALA A 329 15.25 -5.26 13.74
C ALA A 329 16.43 -4.48 14.33
N GLU A 330 16.66 -3.25 13.85
CA GLU A 330 17.68 -2.34 14.42
C GLU A 330 17.44 -2.03 15.90
N GLN A 331 16.17 -1.93 16.32
CA GLN A 331 15.82 -1.64 17.71
C GLN A 331 15.81 -2.90 18.58
N PHE A 332 15.45 -4.04 18.03
CA PHE A 332 15.41 -5.32 18.76
C PHE A 332 16.82 -5.92 18.94
N HIS A 333 17.71 -5.66 18.00
CA HIS A 333 19.06 -6.25 17.93
C HIS A 333 20.13 -5.16 17.68
N PRO A 334 20.29 -4.18 18.60
CA PRO A 334 21.21 -3.04 18.38
C PRO A 334 22.66 -3.47 18.18
N ASP A 335 23.06 -4.65 18.68
CA ASP A 335 24.41 -5.19 18.52
C ASP A 335 24.67 -5.69 17.09
N LEU A 336 23.64 -6.10 16.36
CA LEU A 336 23.73 -6.51 14.95
C LEU A 336 23.71 -5.31 13.99
N TYR A 337 23.24 -4.15 14.46
CA TYR A 337 23.10 -2.92 13.70
C TYR A 337 23.87 -1.77 14.37
N PRO A 338 25.24 -1.80 14.36
CA PRO A 338 26.02 -0.76 15.01
C PRO A 338 25.69 0.60 14.40
N LYS A 339 25.42 1.59 15.27
CA LYS A 339 25.13 2.97 14.84
C LYS A 339 26.28 3.44 13.96
N LYS A 340 25.98 3.86 12.74
CA LYS A 340 26.94 4.57 11.90
C LYS A 340 27.38 5.82 12.66
N LYS A 341 28.68 5.91 12.95
CA LYS A 341 29.31 7.07 13.62
C LYS A 341 29.22 8.30 12.74
#